data_920e74c5a2bd9db51f4420ba2cd8134b
#
_entry.id   920e74c5a2bd9db51f4420ba2cd8134b
#
_cell.length_a   1.000
_cell.length_b   1.000
_cell.length_c   1.000
_cell.angle_alpha   90.00
_cell.angle_beta   90.00
_cell.angle_gamma   90.00
#
_symmetry.space_group_name_H-M   'P 1'
#
loop_
_entity.id
_entity.type
_entity.pdbx_description
1 polymer ?
#
loop_
_entity_poly.entity_id
_entity_poly.type
_entity_poly.pdbx_seq_one_letter_code
_entity_poly.pdbx_strand_id
1 'polypeptide(L)'
;MQEFDPRRPTLRLAPRLFTAVAGLAALALGWKLTAAEVAAPIVERAPLDAQSLADLQHLAFARAEAQPGFDRPQSIPVKVRPGETLEGAVLRAGVAPGEARQVVAALQGAIDTVNIKAGMAFEAAIAQRRGDRNGPGGPARLVGLSMRTGPSSTLTVSRTFDGALKLRELEEEVRDETKVACGEMKGSFYESVANVGGTPAVISQAAKLFSHKIDFSRDIHEGDKFCLVFDRKVTESGRTIEAGDLEYAEVKGQRFYAFDRRGDAEGKSQFFDGMGKNIKGFLLRTPVDGARITSTFGARRHPILGYNRAHKGVDFGAGQGTPILAAGDGVVLEARRWSGYGNWLRIRHAGKWDTGYAHISRYAPGIRAGSHVRQGQVVAYVGSTGMSTGPHLHYEVWLNGQRVNPIGAKVPQGTILSGGELAAFRAKKARIDRMLANGGGEIEQTDTPKLALAELGGSDEPRLR
;
A
#
# COMPACT_ATOMS: atom_id res chain seq x y z
N MET A 1 -35.74 -60.22 17.67
CA MET A 1 -35.20 -60.69 18.95
C MET A 1 -33.71 -60.38 18.93
N GLN A 2 -33.31 -59.29 19.56
CA GLN A 2 -31.91 -58.91 19.75
C GLN A 2 -31.52 -59.33 21.16
N GLU A 3 -30.50 -60.18 21.26
CA GLU A 3 -29.95 -60.71 22.51
C GLU A 3 -29.40 -59.60 23.40
N PHE A 4 -29.74 -59.65 24.67
CA PHE A 4 -29.29 -58.78 25.72
C PHE A 4 -27.88 -59.19 26.17
N ASP A 5 -26.85 -58.40 25.89
CA ASP A 5 -25.48 -58.59 26.36
C ASP A 5 -25.27 -57.91 27.73
N PRO A 6 -25.08 -58.65 28.82
CA PRO A 6 -24.97 -58.10 30.18
C PRO A 6 -23.61 -57.47 30.52
N ARG A 7 -22.69 -57.28 29.57
CA ARG A 7 -21.30 -56.81 29.81
C ARG A 7 -21.02 -55.37 29.41
N ARG A 8 -22.09 -54.59 29.02
CA ARG A 8 -21.88 -53.17 28.80
C ARG A 8 -22.11 -52.41 30.10
N PRO A 9 -21.08 -51.66 30.60
CA PRO A 9 -21.26 -50.83 31.78
C PRO A 9 -22.17 -49.62 31.42
N THR A 10 -23.32 -49.57 32.06
CA THR A 10 -24.19 -48.38 32.04
C THR A 10 -23.49 -47.29 32.82
N LEU A 11 -23.04 -46.25 32.12
CA LEU A 11 -22.56 -45.02 32.73
C LEU A 11 -23.69 -44.37 33.50
N ARG A 12 -23.77 -44.63 34.81
CA ARG A 12 -24.59 -43.82 35.72
C ARG A 12 -23.92 -42.48 35.96
N LEU A 13 -24.28 -41.46 35.21
CA LEU A 13 -23.90 -40.08 35.48
C LEU A 13 -24.47 -39.73 36.87
N ALA A 14 -23.59 -39.58 37.85
CA ALA A 14 -23.97 -39.23 39.21
C ALA A 14 -24.63 -37.84 39.24
N PRO A 15 -25.65 -37.61 40.04
CA PRO A 15 -26.37 -36.33 40.13
C PRO A 15 -25.49 -35.12 40.53
N ARG A 16 -24.27 -35.37 40.99
CA ARG A 16 -23.29 -34.33 41.34
C ARG A 16 -22.71 -33.58 40.13
N LEU A 17 -22.74 -34.15 38.92
CA LEU A 17 -22.28 -33.45 37.71
C LEU A 17 -23.31 -32.42 37.24
N PHE A 18 -24.62 -32.68 37.45
CA PHE A 18 -25.66 -31.72 37.07
C PHE A 18 -25.68 -30.47 37.96
N THR A 19 -25.36 -30.60 39.24
CA THR A 19 -25.29 -29.47 40.16
C THR A 19 -24.04 -28.60 39.88
N ALA A 20 -22.92 -29.19 39.45
CA ALA A 20 -21.73 -28.45 39.08
C ALA A 20 -21.87 -27.65 37.76
N VAL A 21 -22.54 -28.23 36.77
CA VAL A 21 -22.84 -27.54 35.49
C VAL A 21 -23.88 -26.43 35.68
N ALA A 22 -24.90 -26.67 36.49
CA ALA A 22 -25.91 -25.62 36.84
C ALA A 22 -25.28 -24.48 37.65
N GLY A 23 -24.34 -24.77 38.55
CA GLY A 23 -23.62 -23.78 39.33
C GLY A 23 -22.69 -22.90 38.44
N LEU A 24 -21.98 -23.50 37.50
CA LEU A 24 -21.14 -22.76 36.54
C LEU A 24 -21.96 -21.91 35.55
N ALA A 25 -23.11 -22.41 35.12
CA ALA A 25 -24.05 -21.65 34.26
C ALA A 25 -24.67 -20.47 35.03
N ALA A 26 -25.01 -20.63 36.30
CA ALA A 26 -25.54 -19.55 37.14
C ALA A 26 -24.46 -18.50 37.46
N LEU A 27 -23.20 -18.90 37.69
CA LEU A 27 -22.07 -17.99 37.84
C LEU A 27 -21.73 -17.22 36.55
N ALA A 28 -21.82 -17.88 35.38
CA ALA A 28 -21.65 -17.22 34.12
C ALA A 28 -22.76 -16.25 33.74
N LEU A 29 -24.05 -16.61 34.12
CA LEU A 29 -25.20 -15.72 33.98
C LEU A 29 -25.14 -14.55 34.96
N GLY A 30 -24.76 -14.82 36.22
CA GLY A 30 -24.53 -13.80 37.24
C GLY A 30 -23.43 -12.81 36.87
N TRP A 31 -22.34 -13.28 36.26
CA TRP A 31 -21.29 -12.39 35.77
C TRP A 31 -21.71 -11.57 34.57
N LYS A 32 -22.54 -12.09 33.66
CA LYS A 32 -23.15 -11.30 32.58
C LYS A 32 -24.14 -10.25 33.07
N LEU A 33 -24.80 -10.50 34.22
CA LEU A 33 -25.75 -9.55 34.81
C LEU A 33 -25.11 -8.54 35.74
N THR A 34 -23.89 -8.82 36.25
CA THR A 34 -23.15 -7.89 37.12
C THR A 34 -21.96 -7.21 36.41
N ALA A 35 -21.60 -7.67 35.22
CA ALA A 35 -20.84 -6.82 34.32
C ALA A 35 -21.79 -5.71 33.85
N ALA A 36 -21.88 -4.65 34.64
CA ALA A 36 -22.36 -3.39 34.09
C ALA A 36 -21.58 -3.17 32.79
N GLU A 37 -22.25 -3.26 31.66
CA GLU A 37 -21.72 -2.70 30.43
C GLU A 37 -21.37 -1.25 30.82
N VAL A 38 -20.11 -0.99 31.04
CA VAL A 38 -19.57 0.37 30.99
C VAL A 38 -19.87 0.77 29.56
N ALA A 39 -20.99 1.48 29.41
CA ALA A 39 -21.40 2.00 28.12
C ALA A 39 -20.18 2.71 27.55
N ALA A 40 -19.67 2.21 26.44
CA ALA A 40 -18.58 2.89 25.74
C ALA A 40 -18.98 4.36 25.62
N PRO A 41 -18.09 5.30 25.89
CA PRO A 41 -18.44 6.72 25.82
C PRO A 41 -19.04 6.96 24.44
N ILE A 42 -20.23 7.59 24.43
CA ILE A 42 -20.91 7.91 23.18
C ILE A 42 -20.01 8.90 22.45
N VAL A 43 -19.25 8.39 21.49
CA VAL A 43 -18.46 9.21 20.57
C VAL A 43 -19.44 9.76 19.54
N GLU A 44 -19.70 11.05 19.64
CA GLU A 44 -20.55 11.72 18.66
C GLU A 44 -19.78 11.78 17.33
N ARG A 45 -20.22 10.98 16.35
CA ARG A 45 -19.69 11.01 14.99
C ARG A 45 -20.42 12.09 14.20
N ALA A 46 -19.69 13.04 13.70
CA ALA A 46 -20.21 14.08 12.83
C ALA A 46 -19.33 14.14 11.57
N PRO A 47 -19.92 14.29 10.38
CA PRO A 47 -19.15 14.60 9.19
C PRO A 47 -18.37 15.89 9.43
N LEU A 48 -17.10 15.91 9.03
CA LEU A 48 -16.22 17.04 9.19
C LEU A 48 -16.06 17.71 7.84
N ASP A 49 -16.73 18.83 7.65
CA ASP A 49 -16.27 19.80 6.67
C ASP A 49 -15.20 20.73 7.29
N ALA A 50 -14.33 21.28 6.46
CA ALA A 50 -13.25 22.16 6.91
C ALA A 50 -13.79 23.39 7.64
N GLN A 51 -15.01 23.82 7.31
CA GLN A 51 -15.69 24.96 7.90
C GLN A 51 -16.19 24.63 9.31
N SER A 52 -16.81 23.47 9.50
CA SER A 52 -17.24 22.98 10.82
C SER A 52 -16.08 22.79 11.78
N LEU A 53 -14.91 22.34 11.29
CA LEU A 53 -13.71 22.27 12.12
C LEU A 53 -13.21 23.65 12.54
N ALA A 54 -13.14 24.59 11.61
CA ALA A 54 -12.74 25.96 11.88
C ALA A 54 -13.71 26.63 12.86
N ASP A 55 -15.02 26.45 12.68
CA ASP A 55 -16.07 26.99 13.56
C ASP A 55 -15.99 26.38 14.97
N LEU A 56 -15.72 25.06 15.10
CA LEU A 56 -15.51 24.41 16.39
C LEU A 56 -14.24 24.92 17.08
N GLN A 57 -13.17 25.14 16.34
CA GLN A 57 -11.93 25.73 16.85
C GLN A 57 -12.16 27.19 17.26
N HIS A 58 -12.81 28.01 16.43
CA HIS A 58 -13.18 29.41 16.76
C HIS A 58 -14.08 29.48 17.98
N LEU A 59 -15.08 28.62 18.10
CA LEU A 59 -15.94 28.57 19.30
C LEU A 59 -15.19 28.15 20.54
N ALA A 60 -14.29 27.20 20.46
CA ALA A 60 -13.46 26.77 21.59
C ALA A 60 -12.49 27.90 22.02
N PHE A 61 -11.87 28.58 21.07
CA PHE A 61 -10.97 29.70 21.32
C PHE A 61 -11.73 30.92 21.88
N ALA A 62 -12.86 31.29 21.28
CA ALA A 62 -13.69 32.43 21.77
C ALA A 62 -14.21 32.19 23.20
N ARG A 63 -14.58 30.94 23.54
CA ARG A 63 -15.02 30.59 24.90
C ARG A 63 -13.86 30.56 25.90
N ALA A 64 -12.67 30.19 25.48
CA ALA A 64 -11.49 30.27 26.33
C ALA A 64 -11.02 31.72 26.55
N GLU A 65 -11.15 32.60 25.55
CA GLU A 65 -10.88 34.04 25.67
C GLU A 65 -11.85 34.73 26.64
N ALA A 66 -13.10 34.28 26.73
CA ALA A 66 -14.10 34.82 27.64
C ALA A 66 -13.89 34.48 29.12
N GLN A 67 -12.93 33.59 29.45
CA GLN A 67 -12.65 33.24 30.87
C GLN A 67 -11.67 34.25 31.49
N PRO A 68 -12.07 34.96 32.56
CA PRO A 68 -11.18 35.87 33.25
C PRO A 68 -9.94 35.14 33.80
N GLY A 69 -8.75 35.72 33.61
CA GLY A 69 -7.50 35.23 34.21
C GLY A 69 -6.69 34.26 33.33
N PHE A 70 -7.08 34.02 32.10
CA PHE A 70 -6.29 33.23 31.13
C PHE A 70 -5.90 34.07 29.90
N ASP A 71 -4.76 33.71 29.32
CA ASP A 71 -4.32 34.27 28.03
C ASP A 71 -5.05 33.58 26.88
N ARG A 72 -4.89 34.11 25.68
CA ARG A 72 -5.41 33.52 24.46
C ARG A 72 -4.85 32.08 24.28
N PRO A 73 -5.70 31.09 24.00
CA PRO A 73 -5.24 29.73 23.77
C PRO A 73 -4.25 29.62 22.63
N GLN A 74 -3.24 28.79 22.79
CA GLN A 74 -2.22 28.48 21.81
C GLN A 74 -2.25 26.99 21.48
N SER A 75 -2.16 26.65 20.20
CA SER A 75 -2.01 25.25 19.75
C SER A 75 -0.53 24.85 19.81
N ILE A 76 -0.23 23.81 20.55
CA ILE A 76 1.13 23.25 20.69
C ILE A 76 1.16 21.86 20.08
N PRO A 77 1.96 21.63 19.01
CA PRO A 77 2.15 20.30 18.47
C PRO A 77 3.02 19.47 19.41
N VAL A 78 2.53 18.31 19.79
CA VAL A 78 3.21 17.37 20.68
C VAL A 78 3.38 16.04 19.97
N LYS A 79 4.61 15.52 19.97
CA LYS A 79 4.93 14.19 19.46
C LYS A 79 5.36 13.30 20.64
N VAL A 80 4.72 12.15 20.77
CA VAL A 80 5.04 11.15 21.81
C VAL A 80 6.43 10.59 21.57
N ARG A 81 7.28 10.59 22.59
CA ARG A 81 8.66 10.09 22.55
C ARG A 81 8.70 8.57 22.80
N PRO A 82 9.75 7.87 22.39
CA PRO A 82 9.94 6.47 22.75
C PRO A 82 9.89 6.25 24.27
N GLY A 83 9.02 5.35 24.74
CA GLY A 83 8.84 5.06 26.18
C GLY A 83 8.03 6.09 26.96
N GLU A 84 7.53 7.14 26.33
CA GLU A 84 6.69 8.17 26.96
C GLU A 84 5.23 7.73 26.99
N THR A 85 4.53 7.99 28.09
CA THR A 85 3.07 7.80 28.19
C THR A 85 2.33 9.00 27.59
N LEU A 86 1.05 8.82 27.25
CA LEU A 86 0.22 9.94 26.78
C LEU A 86 0.13 11.04 27.84
N GLU A 87 -0.02 10.67 29.12
CA GLU A 87 -0.03 11.61 30.22
C GLU A 87 1.26 12.43 30.25
N GLY A 88 2.43 11.77 30.13
CA GLY A 88 3.73 12.42 30.07
C GLY A 88 3.84 13.42 28.92
N ALA A 89 3.35 13.04 27.74
CA ALA A 89 3.34 13.91 26.57
C ALA A 89 2.43 15.14 26.77
N VAL A 90 1.26 14.96 27.37
CA VAL A 90 0.33 16.07 27.70
C VAL A 90 0.91 16.98 28.78
N LEU A 91 1.56 16.42 29.83
CA LEU A 91 2.27 17.20 30.83
C LEU A 91 3.37 18.07 30.22
N ARG A 92 4.10 17.54 29.25
CA ARG A 92 5.17 18.27 28.55
C ARG A 92 4.65 19.44 27.72
N ALA A 93 3.36 19.44 27.33
CA ALA A 93 2.71 20.61 26.76
C ALA A 93 2.45 21.74 27.75
N GLY A 94 2.74 21.54 29.07
CA GLY A 94 2.56 22.53 30.12
C GLY A 94 1.24 22.46 30.87
N VAL A 95 0.47 21.40 30.66
CA VAL A 95 -0.85 21.17 31.28
C VAL A 95 -0.66 20.70 32.76
N ALA A 96 -1.55 21.10 33.64
CA ALA A 96 -1.53 20.65 35.04
C ALA A 96 -1.74 19.13 35.15
N PRO A 97 -1.10 18.44 36.12
CA PRO A 97 -1.18 16.98 36.27
C PRO A 97 -2.62 16.45 36.45
N GLY A 98 -3.46 17.18 37.15
CA GLY A 98 -4.88 16.82 37.30
C GLY A 98 -5.66 16.85 35.99
N GLU A 99 -5.40 17.85 35.17
CA GLU A 99 -6.04 17.99 33.85
C GLU A 99 -5.49 16.97 32.86
N ALA A 100 -4.19 16.68 32.87
CA ALA A 100 -3.59 15.65 32.03
C ALA A 100 -4.26 14.28 32.27
N ARG A 101 -4.46 13.90 33.52
CA ARG A 101 -5.16 12.67 33.92
C ARG A 101 -6.61 12.64 33.45
N GLN A 102 -7.34 13.76 33.55
CA GLN A 102 -8.72 13.86 33.07
C GLN A 102 -8.82 13.64 31.56
N VAL A 103 -7.88 14.23 30.82
CA VAL A 103 -7.82 14.04 29.34
C VAL A 103 -7.52 12.60 28.96
N VAL A 104 -6.53 11.98 29.62
CA VAL A 104 -6.19 10.58 29.38
C VAL A 104 -7.36 9.67 29.73
N ALA A 105 -8.06 9.92 30.85
CA ALA A 105 -9.26 9.19 31.21
C ALA A 105 -10.39 9.35 30.19
N ALA A 106 -10.59 10.56 29.66
CA ALA A 106 -11.58 10.80 28.61
C ALA A 106 -11.23 10.06 27.29
N LEU A 107 -9.95 9.90 26.97
CA LEU A 107 -9.47 9.21 25.78
C LEU A 107 -9.50 7.68 25.88
N GLN A 108 -9.49 7.10 27.09
CA GLN A 108 -9.45 5.64 27.32
C GLN A 108 -10.59 4.87 26.67
N GLY A 109 -11.72 5.52 26.38
CA GLY A 109 -12.85 4.90 25.72
C GLY A 109 -12.74 4.83 24.18
N ALA A 110 -11.84 5.61 23.60
CA ALA A 110 -11.72 5.76 22.15
C ALA A 110 -10.39 5.26 21.58
N ILE A 111 -9.33 5.28 22.39
CA ILE A 111 -8.00 4.81 21.99
C ILE A 111 -7.37 3.98 23.10
N ASP A 112 -6.44 3.10 22.73
CA ASP A 112 -5.57 2.42 23.69
C ASP A 112 -4.52 3.42 24.23
N THR A 113 -4.83 4.00 25.39
CA THR A 113 -3.96 4.99 26.05
C THR A 113 -2.73 4.37 26.72
N VAL A 114 -2.68 3.03 26.81
CA VAL A 114 -1.58 2.29 27.42
C VAL A 114 -0.51 1.92 26.40
N ASN A 115 -0.93 1.46 25.20
CA ASN A 115 -0.03 1.02 24.13
C ASN A 115 0.15 2.10 23.04
N ILE A 116 0.47 3.30 23.45
CA ILE A 116 0.69 4.41 22.52
C ILE A 116 1.98 4.21 21.73
N LYS A 117 1.87 4.35 20.42
CA LYS A 117 3.02 4.22 19.52
C LYS A 117 3.92 5.46 19.63
N ALA A 118 5.21 5.24 19.80
CA ALA A 118 6.20 6.31 19.65
C ALA A 118 6.07 6.99 18.28
N GLY A 119 6.09 8.31 18.28
CA GLY A 119 5.86 9.09 17.06
C GLY A 119 4.41 9.53 16.81
N MET A 120 3.43 9.03 17.58
CA MET A 120 2.06 9.58 17.55
C MET A 120 2.11 11.08 17.88
N ALA A 121 1.41 11.87 17.07
CA ALA A 121 1.38 13.32 17.20
C ALA A 121 -0.03 13.78 17.51
N PHE A 122 -0.14 14.79 18.36
CA PHE A 122 -1.39 15.49 18.65
C PHE A 122 -1.13 16.99 18.83
N GLU A 123 -2.17 17.77 18.67
CA GLU A 123 -2.16 19.19 18.95
C GLU A 123 -2.91 19.46 20.27
N ALA A 124 -2.24 20.11 21.21
CA ALA A 124 -2.83 20.54 22.47
C ALA A 124 -3.11 22.04 22.42
N ALA A 125 -4.38 22.43 22.47
CA ALA A 125 -4.77 23.82 22.65
C ALA A 125 -4.77 24.14 24.14
N ILE A 126 -3.84 24.99 24.60
CA ILE A 126 -3.67 25.35 25.98
C ILE A 126 -3.82 26.86 26.19
N ALA A 127 -4.43 27.26 27.31
CA ALA A 127 -4.52 28.64 27.76
C ALA A 127 -3.62 28.81 29.01
N GLN A 128 -2.67 29.72 28.93
CA GLN A 128 -1.82 30.06 30.07
C GLN A 128 -2.63 30.90 31.11
N ARG A 129 -2.45 30.60 32.37
CA ARG A 129 -3.02 31.44 33.44
C ARG A 129 -2.22 32.73 33.53
N ARG A 130 -2.89 33.89 33.47
CA ARG A 130 -2.22 35.16 33.67
C ARG A 130 -1.64 35.22 35.07
N GLY A 131 -0.34 35.47 35.15
CA GLY A 131 0.33 35.72 36.44
C GLY A 131 -0.17 37.05 37.02
N ASP A 132 -0.26 37.09 38.36
CA ASP A 132 -0.37 38.38 39.05
C ASP A 132 0.93 39.17 38.86
N ARG A 133 0.86 40.49 38.99
CA ARG A 133 1.97 41.45 38.73
C ARG A 133 3.34 41.07 39.37
N ASN A 134 3.37 40.09 40.27
CA ASN A 134 4.55 39.71 41.10
C ASN A 134 4.87 38.23 41.11
N GLY A 135 4.28 37.37 40.21
CA GLY A 135 4.57 35.93 40.21
C GLY A 135 4.44 35.27 38.84
N PRO A 136 5.16 34.15 38.65
CA PRO A 136 4.98 33.36 37.43
C PRO A 136 3.55 32.86 37.31
N GLY A 137 3.00 32.86 36.10
CA GLY A 137 1.67 32.32 35.83
C GLY A 137 1.54 30.88 36.32
N GLY A 138 0.35 30.50 36.77
CA GLY A 138 0.05 29.12 37.18
C GLY A 138 0.10 28.15 35.95
N PRO A 139 -0.07 26.84 36.21
CA PRO A 139 -0.07 25.83 35.14
C PRO A 139 -1.13 26.15 34.11
N ALA A 140 -0.82 25.82 32.85
CA ALA A 140 -1.73 26.04 31.72
C ALA A 140 -2.96 25.10 31.81
N ARG A 141 -4.08 25.61 31.35
CA ARG A 141 -5.33 24.83 31.22
C ARG A 141 -5.46 24.25 29.83
N LEU A 142 -5.84 22.98 29.74
CA LEU A 142 -6.16 22.38 28.47
C LEU A 142 -7.56 22.79 28.00
N VAL A 143 -7.64 23.44 26.85
CA VAL A 143 -8.88 23.86 26.19
C VAL A 143 -9.36 22.76 25.24
N GLY A 144 -8.44 22.13 24.54
CA GLY A 144 -8.74 21.04 23.62
C GLY A 144 -7.49 20.25 23.25
N LEU A 145 -7.72 19.05 22.74
CA LEU A 145 -6.69 18.19 22.18
C LEU A 145 -7.23 17.58 20.89
N SER A 146 -6.43 17.58 19.84
CA SER A 146 -6.77 16.97 18.56
C SER A 146 -5.69 15.99 18.16
N MET A 147 -6.07 14.75 17.82
CA MET A 147 -5.15 13.73 17.37
C MET A 147 -5.74 12.92 16.22
N ARG A 148 -4.90 12.53 15.27
CA ARG A 148 -5.29 11.65 14.19
C ARG A 148 -5.29 10.20 14.67
N THR A 149 -6.44 9.51 14.50
CA THR A 149 -6.63 8.10 14.88
C THR A 149 -6.59 7.16 13.68
N GLY A 150 -6.91 7.70 12.50
CA GLY A 150 -6.93 6.95 11.25
C GLY A 150 -6.55 7.80 10.03
N PRO A 151 -6.60 7.20 8.85
CA PRO A 151 -6.32 7.92 7.59
C PRO A 151 -7.27 9.11 7.36
N SER A 152 -8.57 8.96 7.66
CA SER A 152 -9.63 9.98 7.54
C SER A 152 -10.17 10.44 8.89
N SER A 153 -9.79 9.81 10.01
CA SER A 153 -10.38 10.05 11.31
C SER A 153 -9.48 10.91 12.19
N THR A 154 -10.09 11.88 12.86
CA THR A 154 -9.45 12.75 13.84
C THR A 154 -10.27 12.73 15.13
N LEU A 155 -9.64 12.39 16.24
CA LEU A 155 -10.23 12.43 17.56
C LEU A 155 -9.96 13.78 18.21
N THR A 156 -11.01 14.43 18.69
CA THR A 156 -10.91 15.71 19.38
C THR A 156 -11.48 15.60 20.79
N VAL A 157 -10.78 16.18 21.73
CA VAL A 157 -11.25 16.40 23.11
C VAL A 157 -11.40 17.90 23.28
N SER A 158 -12.56 18.39 23.64
CA SER A 158 -12.81 19.80 23.89
C SER A 158 -13.43 19.98 25.27
N ARG A 159 -13.03 21.07 25.96
CA ARG A 159 -13.61 21.43 27.25
C ARG A 159 -14.90 22.20 27.04
N THR A 160 -15.98 21.75 27.66
CA THR A 160 -17.28 22.40 27.66
C THR A 160 -17.33 23.56 28.66
N PHE A 161 -18.41 24.35 28.62
CA PHE A 161 -18.56 25.54 29.47
C PHE A 161 -18.60 25.21 30.97
N ASP A 162 -19.18 24.08 31.32
CA ASP A 162 -19.23 23.54 32.69
C ASP A 162 -17.94 22.87 33.15
N GLY A 163 -16.92 22.87 32.27
CA GLY A 163 -15.59 22.32 32.55
C GLY A 163 -15.43 20.84 32.28
N ALA A 164 -16.48 20.13 31.83
CA ALA A 164 -16.41 18.75 31.42
C ALA A 164 -15.62 18.59 30.11
N LEU A 165 -15.06 17.41 29.86
CA LEU A 165 -14.39 17.07 28.61
C LEU A 165 -15.37 16.34 27.70
N LYS A 166 -15.57 16.86 26.49
CA LYS A 166 -16.38 16.20 25.44
C LYS A 166 -15.45 15.61 24.38
N LEU A 167 -15.62 14.33 24.13
CA LEU A 167 -14.90 13.57 23.12
C LEU A 167 -15.74 13.51 21.85
N ARG A 168 -15.08 13.75 20.69
CA ARG A 168 -15.69 13.62 19.35
C ARG A 168 -14.71 12.96 18.42
N GLU A 169 -15.18 12.01 17.64
CA GLU A 169 -14.49 11.47 16.49
C GLU A 169 -15.04 12.14 15.24
N LEU A 170 -14.16 12.79 14.51
CA LEU A 170 -14.46 13.51 13.29
C LEU A 170 -13.92 12.71 12.13
N GLU A 171 -14.78 12.36 11.17
CA GLU A 171 -14.42 11.59 10.01
C GLU A 171 -14.57 12.45 8.75
N GLU A 172 -13.46 12.68 8.06
CA GLU A 172 -13.46 13.38 6.78
C GLU A 172 -14.06 12.48 5.70
N GLU A 173 -14.87 13.04 4.82
CA GLU A 173 -15.36 12.34 3.64
C GLU A 173 -14.18 11.97 2.74
N VAL A 174 -14.20 10.73 2.23
CA VAL A 174 -13.16 10.18 1.36
C VAL A 174 -13.73 10.03 -0.03
N ARG A 175 -13.03 10.63 -1.01
CA ARG A 175 -13.40 10.51 -2.42
C ARG A 175 -12.29 9.89 -3.25
N ASP A 176 -12.68 9.19 -4.31
CA ASP A 176 -11.75 8.71 -5.33
C ASP A 176 -11.43 9.85 -6.30
N GLU A 177 -10.14 10.01 -6.58
CA GLU A 177 -9.64 11.06 -7.47
C GLU A 177 -8.56 10.51 -8.39
N THR A 178 -8.61 10.88 -9.67
CA THR A 178 -7.53 10.61 -10.62
C THR A 178 -6.57 11.80 -10.64
N LYS A 179 -5.33 11.60 -10.21
CA LYS A 179 -4.27 12.62 -10.19
C LYS A 179 -3.40 12.56 -11.44
N VAL A 180 -3.18 13.72 -12.03
CA VAL A 180 -2.17 13.92 -13.09
C VAL A 180 -0.96 14.62 -12.47
N ALA A 181 0.19 13.97 -12.53
CA ALA A 181 1.46 14.43 -11.97
C ALA A 181 2.51 14.52 -13.08
N CYS A 182 2.59 15.68 -13.72
CA CYS A 182 3.54 15.95 -14.80
C CYS A 182 4.59 16.97 -14.37
N GLY A 183 5.79 16.87 -14.91
CA GLY A 183 6.88 17.79 -14.62
C GLY A 183 8.14 17.51 -15.40
N GLU A 184 9.20 18.19 -15.00
CA GLU A 184 10.56 17.98 -15.51
C GLU A 184 11.44 17.39 -14.40
N MET A 185 12.40 16.58 -14.78
CA MET A 185 13.37 16.01 -13.85
C MET A 185 14.23 17.10 -13.22
N LYS A 186 14.24 17.12 -11.88
CA LYS A 186 15.09 17.97 -11.05
C LYS A 186 15.70 17.09 -9.97
N GLY A 187 16.96 16.73 -10.10
CA GLY A 187 17.59 15.74 -9.24
C GLY A 187 17.14 14.30 -9.55
N SER A 188 16.67 13.55 -8.55
CA SER A 188 16.26 12.17 -8.76
C SER A 188 14.83 12.06 -9.32
N PHE A 189 14.53 10.92 -9.99
CA PHE A 189 13.17 10.60 -10.43
C PHE A 189 12.19 10.62 -9.25
N TYR A 190 12.62 10.06 -8.11
CA TYR A 190 11.78 10.03 -6.91
C TYR A 190 11.39 11.44 -6.44
N GLU A 191 12.38 12.31 -6.26
CA GLU A 191 12.14 13.69 -5.80
C GLU A 191 11.29 14.48 -6.79
N SER A 192 11.60 14.36 -8.09
CA SER A 192 10.87 15.08 -9.13
C SER A 192 9.38 14.73 -9.15
N VAL A 193 9.05 13.43 -9.06
CA VAL A 193 7.67 12.95 -9.04
C VAL A 193 6.98 13.26 -7.71
N ALA A 194 7.68 13.13 -6.57
CA ALA A 194 7.13 13.46 -5.25
C ALA A 194 6.75 14.95 -5.15
N ASN A 195 7.56 15.85 -5.72
CA ASN A 195 7.32 17.30 -5.71
C ASN A 195 6.04 17.71 -6.48
N VAL A 196 5.56 16.89 -7.39
CA VAL A 196 4.29 17.11 -8.12
C VAL A 196 3.14 16.26 -7.59
N GLY A 197 3.31 15.68 -6.40
CA GLY A 197 2.27 14.94 -5.68
C GLY A 197 2.20 13.44 -5.98
N GLY A 198 3.26 12.87 -6.58
CA GLY A 198 3.38 11.42 -6.72
C GLY A 198 3.63 10.73 -5.38
N THR A 199 2.96 9.63 -5.11
CA THR A 199 3.13 8.85 -3.89
C THR A 199 4.29 7.86 -4.03
N PRO A 200 4.94 7.42 -2.92
CA PRO A 200 6.01 6.41 -2.97
C PRO A 200 5.61 5.13 -3.71
N ALA A 201 4.35 4.70 -3.56
CA ALA A 201 3.83 3.50 -4.24
C ALA A 201 3.79 3.69 -5.76
N VAL A 202 3.25 4.81 -6.25
CA VAL A 202 3.16 5.14 -7.67
C VAL A 202 4.54 5.35 -8.28
N ILE A 203 5.45 6.02 -7.57
CA ILE A 203 6.84 6.21 -8.01
C ILE A 203 7.53 4.85 -8.19
N SER A 204 7.35 3.93 -7.23
CA SER A 204 7.90 2.57 -7.31
C SER A 204 7.31 1.77 -8.47
N GLN A 205 5.99 1.88 -8.72
CA GLN A 205 5.33 1.24 -9.87
C GLN A 205 5.90 1.78 -11.19
N ALA A 206 6.03 3.10 -11.33
CA ALA A 206 6.58 3.73 -12.53
C ALA A 206 8.06 3.37 -12.75
N ALA A 207 8.89 3.42 -11.70
CA ALA A 207 10.29 3.03 -11.79
C ALA A 207 10.44 1.57 -12.25
N LYS A 208 9.64 0.65 -11.69
CA LYS A 208 9.61 -0.75 -12.10
C LYS A 208 9.15 -0.92 -13.55
N LEU A 209 8.16 -0.15 -13.98
CA LEU A 209 7.63 -0.18 -15.34
C LEU A 209 8.71 0.16 -16.37
N PHE A 210 9.52 1.16 -16.10
CA PHE A 210 10.57 1.62 -17.01
C PHE A 210 11.92 0.90 -16.84
N SER A 211 12.15 0.16 -15.76
CA SER A 211 13.45 -0.46 -15.41
C SER A 211 14.06 -1.33 -16.51
N HIS A 212 13.22 -1.90 -17.38
CA HIS A 212 13.67 -2.73 -18.51
C HIS A 212 14.05 -1.92 -19.77
N LYS A 213 13.79 -0.61 -19.78
CA LYS A 213 13.99 0.26 -20.95
C LYS A 213 14.86 1.47 -20.66
N ILE A 214 14.89 1.93 -19.42
CA ILE A 214 15.59 3.13 -18.98
C ILE A 214 16.44 2.77 -17.78
N ASP A 215 17.72 3.05 -17.85
CA ASP A 215 18.60 3.07 -16.68
C ASP A 215 18.50 4.45 -16.03
N PHE A 216 17.73 4.52 -14.94
CA PHE A 216 17.49 5.80 -14.25
C PHE A 216 18.74 6.50 -13.74
N SER A 217 19.84 5.77 -13.59
CA SER A 217 21.12 6.35 -13.14
C SER A 217 21.95 6.95 -14.28
N ARG A 218 21.70 6.54 -15.54
CA ARG A 218 22.50 6.95 -16.70
C ARG A 218 21.71 7.65 -17.77
N ASP A 219 20.44 7.24 -17.97
CA ASP A 219 19.65 7.68 -19.11
C ASP A 219 18.76 8.88 -18.78
N ILE A 220 18.58 9.21 -17.50
CA ILE A 220 17.76 10.33 -17.04
C ILE A 220 18.64 11.54 -16.75
N HIS A 221 18.24 12.68 -17.30
CA HIS A 221 18.94 13.96 -17.16
C HIS A 221 17.99 15.04 -16.66
N GLU A 222 18.53 16.08 -16.08
CA GLU A 222 17.76 17.27 -15.70
C GLU A 222 17.07 17.88 -16.92
N GLY A 223 15.80 18.25 -16.76
CA GLY A 223 14.94 18.74 -17.85
C GLY A 223 14.20 17.66 -18.64
N ASP A 224 14.49 16.36 -18.46
CA ASP A 224 13.71 15.30 -19.06
C ASP A 224 12.27 15.35 -18.54
N LYS A 225 11.29 15.22 -19.44
CA LYS A 225 9.87 15.30 -19.08
C LYS A 225 9.35 13.96 -18.61
N PHE A 226 8.48 14.00 -17.62
CA PHE A 226 7.69 12.86 -17.16
C PHE A 226 6.23 13.26 -16.94
N CYS A 227 5.35 12.27 -17.00
CA CYS A 227 3.95 12.45 -16.66
C CYS A 227 3.36 11.13 -16.17
N LEU A 228 2.70 11.15 -15.01
CA LEU A 228 2.04 10.00 -14.42
C LEU A 228 0.56 10.33 -14.20
N VAL A 229 -0.31 9.35 -14.47
CA VAL A 229 -1.73 9.42 -14.11
C VAL A 229 -2.03 8.22 -13.22
N PHE A 230 -2.61 8.47 -12.07
CA PHE A 230 -2.90 7.42 -11.08
C PHE A 230 -4.13 7.78 -10.26
N ASP A 231 -4.81 6.75 -9.79
CA ASP A 231 -5.93 6.93 -8.88
C ASP A 231 -5.44 7.07 -7.44
N ARG A 232 -6.18 7.82 -6.63
CA ARG A 232 -5.91 7.96 -5.21
C ARG A 232 -7.21 8.21 -4.45
N LYS A 233 -7.22 7.85 -3.18
CA LYS A 233 -8.27 8.29 -2.26
C LYS A 233 -7.78 9.52 -1.51
N VAL A 234 -8.59 10.54 -1.52
CA VAL A 234 -8.29 11.81 -0.84
C VAL A 234 -9.40 12.15 0.13
N THR A 235 -9.01 12.80 1.22
CA THR A 235 -9.98 13.42 2.13
C THR A 235 -10.50 14.72 1.52
N GLU A 236 -11.58 15.26 2.07
CA GLU A 236 -12.13 16.57 1.67
C GLU A 236 -11.08 17.68 1.79
N SER A 237 -10.18 17.61 2.76
CA SER A 237 -9.03 18.52 2.90
C SER A 237 -7.93 18.32 1.84
N GLY A 238 -8.10 17.41 0.86
CA GLY A 238 -7.14 17.14 -0.22
C GLY A 238 -5.96 16.24 0.16
N ARG A 239 -5.99 15.63 1.35
CA ARG A 239 -4.92 14.75 1.80
C ARG A 239 -5.08 13.36 1.20
N THR A 240 -4.03 12.85 0.55
CA THR A 240 -4.00 11.47 0.05
C THR A 240 -3.90 10.48 1.21
N ILE A 241 -4.88 9.57 1.32
CA ILE A 241 -4.94 8.52 2.33
C ILE A 241 -4.57 7.15 1.78
N GLU A 242 -4.81 6.92 0.49
CA GLU A 242 -4.48 5.70 -0.21
C GLU A 242 -4.02 6.04 -1.62
N ALA A 243 -2.90 5.46 -2.04
CA ALA A 243 -2.45 5.52 -3.42
C ALA A 243 -3.05 4.33 -4.17
N GLY A 244 -3.76 4.61 -5.24
CA GLY A 244 -4.27 3.60 -6.15
C GLY A 244 -3.25 3.15 -7.17
N ASP A 245 -3.75 2.58 -8.26
CA ASP A 245 -2.92 2.03 -9.32
C ASP A 245 -2.51 3.10 -10.33
N LEU A 246 -1.33 2.86 -10.93
CA LEU A 246 -0.81 3.68 -12.01
C LEU A 246 -1.61 3.39 -13.31
N GLU A 247 -2.28 4.42 -13.83
CA GLU A 247 -3.10 4.35 -15.05
C GLU A 247 -2.31 4.68 -16.32
N TYR A 248 -1.33 5.56 -16.20
CA TYR A 248 -0.47 6.03 -17.28
C TYR A 248 0.87 6.46 -16.77
N ALA A 249 1.89 6.21 -17.56
CA ALA A 249 3.22 6.73 -17.32
C ALA A 249 3.93 7.13 -18.61
N GLU A 250 4.56 8.30 -18.59
CA GLU A 250 5.46 8.79 -19.63
C GLU A 250 6.78 9.22 -19.00
N VAL A 251 7.89 8.77 -19.58
CA VAL A 251 9.24 9.25 -19.26
C VAL A 251 10.00 9.36 -20.58
N LYS A 252 10.59 10.52 -20.86
CA LYS A 252 11.36 10.80 -22.10
C LYS A 252 10.58 10.46 -23.37
N GLY A 253 9.28 10.75 -23.41
CA GLY A 253 8.42 10.46 -24.56
C GLY A 253 8.01 8.98 -24.71
N GLN A 254 8.49 8.07 -23.88
CA GLN A 254 8.00 6.68 -23.84
C GLN A 254 6.71 6.65 -23.02
N ARG A 255 5.61 6.25 -23.67
CA ARG A 255 4.24 6.29 -23.13
C ARG A 255 3.68 4.90 -22.94
N PHE A 256 3.15 4.64 -21.75
CA PHE A 256 2.51 3.37 -21.40
C PHE A 256 1.19 3.62 -20.69
N TYR A 257 0.18 2.82 -21.04
CA TYR A 257 -1.19 2.89 -20.57
C TYR A 257 -1.54 1.59 -19.88
N ALA A 258 -2.09 1.66 -18.68
CA ALA A 258 -2.62 0.51 -17.98
C ALA A 258 -3.94 0.06 -18.59
N PHE A 259 -4.10 -1.25 -18.77
CA PHE A 259 -5.32 -1.84 -19.28
C PHE A 259 -5.56 -3.22 -18.69
N ASP A 260 -6.80 -3.45 -18.23
CA ASP A 260 -7.23 -4.70 -17.62
C ASP A 260 -7.80 -5.61 -18.72
N ARG A 261 -7.11 -6.72 -18.96
CA ARG A 261 -7.59 -7.71 -19.92
C ARG A 261 -8.65 -8.60 -19.28
N ARG A 262 -9.73 -8.84 -20.03
CA ARG A 262 -10.76 -9.79 -19.59
C ARG A 262 -10.15 -11.20 -19.51
N GLY A 263 -10.31 -11.85 -18.35
CA GLY A 263 -9.82 -13.22 -18.12
C GLY A 263 -8.41 -13.30 -17.50
N ASP A 264 -7.77 -12.18 -17.14
CA ASP A 264 -6.58 -12.20 -16.32
C ASP A 264 -6.99 -12.57 -14.87
N ALA A 265 -6.55 -13.74 -14.40
CA ALA A 265 -6.97 -14.31 -13.12
C ALA A 265 -6.51 -13.50 -11.89
N GLU A 266 -5.73 -12.44 -12.08
CA GLU A 266 -5.19 -11.62 -10.99
C GLU A 266 -5.83 -10.24 -10.85
N GLY A 267 -6.66 -9.80 -11.80
CA GLY A 267 -7.23 -8.45 -11.77
C GLY A 267 -6.19 -7.32 -11.76
N LYS A 268 -4.94 -7.60 -12.19
CA LYS A 268 -3.88 -6.60 -12.26
C LYS A 268 -3.78 -6.01 -13.66
N SER A 269 -3.78 -4.69 -13.71
CA SER A 269 -3.55 -3.95 -14.94
C SER A 269 -2.21 -4.30 -15.59
N GLN A 270 -2.25 -4.55 -16.89
CA GLN A 270 -1.05 -4.68 -17.74
C GLN A 270 -0.79 -3.38 -18.46
N PHE A 271 0.48 -3.10 -18.79
CA PHE A 271 0.84 -1.88 -19.50
C PHE A 271 1.07 -2.12 -20.99
N PHE A 272 0.56 -1.21 -21.81
CA PHE A 272 0.61 -1.26 -23.25
C PHE A 272 1.12 0.07 -23.81
N ASP A 273 1.81 0.03 -24.94
CA ASP A 273 2.14 1.24 -25.68
C ASP A 273 0.91 1.84 -26.37
N GLY A 274 1.06 3.01 -26.99
CA GLY A 274 -0.04 3.71 -27.66
C GLY A 274 -0.72 2.95 -28.81
N MET A 275 -0.13 1.84 -29.27
CA MET A 275 -0.69 0.97 -30.33
C MET A 275 -1.36 -0.28 -29.74
N GLY A 276 -1.39 -0.44 -28.43
CA GLY A 276 -1.98 -1.61 -27.76
C GLY A 276 -1.05 -2.82 -27.73
N LYS A 277 0.27 -2.61 -27.82
CA LYS A 277 1.27 -3.64 -27.69
C LYS A 277 1.73 -3.70 -26.22
N ASN A 278 1.63 -4.88 -25.59
CA ASN A 278 2.07 -5.08 -24.22
C ASN A 278 3.58 -4.80 -24.12
N ILE A 279 3.97 -4.05 -23.10
CA ILE A 279 5.39 -3.70 -22.85
C ILE A 279 6.18 -4.85 -22.26
N LYS A 280 5.53 -5.80 -21.57
CA LYS A 280 6.18 -7.03 -21.14
C LYS A 280 6.57 -7.80 -22.40
N GLY A 281 7.87 -7.85 -22.70
CA GLY A 281 8.39 -8.76 -23.68
C GLY A 281 7.96 -10.19 -23.32
N PHE A 282 7.77 -11.05 -24.33
CA PHE A 282 7.37 -12.44 -24.10
C PHE A 282 8.36 -13.20 -23.17
N LEU A 283 9.66 -12.89 -23.25
CA LEU A 283 10.69 -13.40 -22.35
C LEU A 283 11.60 -12.26 -21.86
N LEU A 284 11.96 -12.30 -20.57
CA LEU A 284 13.04 -11.48 -20.02
C LEU A 284 14.38 -11.88 -20.64
N ARG A 285 15.14 -10.90 -21.10
CA ARG A 285 16.49 -11.13 -21.62
C ARG A 285 17.49 -11.38 -20.49
N THR A 286 17.26 -10.78 -19.33
CA THR A 286 18.11 -10.88 -18.14
C THR A 286 17.25 -11.32 -16.97
N PRO A 287 17.22 -12.63 -16.64
CA PRO A 287 16.39 -13.15 -15.57
C PRO A 287 17.05 -13.05 -14.17
N VAL A 288 18.04 -12.19 -14.00
CA VAL A 288 18.69 -11.86 -12.73
C VAL A 288 18.95 -10.36 -12.71
N ASP A 289 18.33 -9.67 -11.75
CA ASP A 289 18.44 -8.21 -11.64
C ASP A 289 19.88 -7.80 -11.32
N GLY A 290 20.36 -6.72 -11.98
CA GLY A 290 21.69 -6.16 -11.77
C GLY A 290 22.87 -7.04 -12.23
N ALA A 291 22.60 -8.20 -12.84
CA ALA A 291 23.66 -9.09 -13.31
C ALA A 291 24.28 -8.61 -14.62
N ARG A 292 25.61 -8.75 -14.72
CA ARG A 292 26.34 -8.50 -15.96
C ARG A 292 26.60 -9.80 -16.73
N ILE A 293 26.61 -9.72 -18.05
CA ILE A 293 26.99 -10.87 -18.89
C ILE A 293 28.49 -11.11 -18.72
N THR A 294 28.81 -12.34 -18.28
CA THR A 294 30.20 -12.81 -18.11
C THR A 294 30.65 -13.71 -19.24
N SER A 295 29.69 -14.36 -19.95
CA SER A 295 29.98 -15.15 -21.12
C SER A 295 28.79 -15.20 -22.08
N THR A 296 29.06 -15.05 -23.37
CA THR A 296 28.04 -15.04 -24.43
C THR A 296 27.79 -16.43 -25.03
N PHE A 297 26.69 -16.58 -25.75
CA PHE A 297 26.31 -17.76 -26.51
C PHE A 297 27.26 -17.97 -27.71
N GLY A 298 27.60 -19.24 -28.04
CA GLY A 298 28.35 -19.60 -29.23
C GLY A 298 29.72 -20.25 -28.94
N ALA A 299 30.58 -20.31 -29.96
CA ALA A 299 31.88 -20.98 -29.85
C ALA A 299 32.81 -20.21 -28.94
N ARG A 300 33.35 -20.86 -27.89
CA ARG A 300 34.39 -20.32 -27.00
C ARG A 300 35.35 -21.41 -26.54
N ARG A 301 36.53 -21.00 -26.13
CA ARG A 301 37.46 -21.88 -25.43
C ARG A 301 36.89 -22.19 -24.04
N HIS A 302 36.74 -23.47 -23.74
CA HIS A 302 36.19 -23.89 -22.46
C HIS A 302 37.12 -23.52 -21.30
N PRO A 303 36.70 -22.78 -20.29
CA PRO A 303 37.58 -22.25 -19.25
C PRO A 303 38.28 -23.33 -18.40
N ILE A 304 37.65 -24.49 -18.25
CA ILE A 304 38.18 -25.60 -17.45
C ILE A 304 38.87 -26.61 -18.34
N LEU A 305 38.32 -26.98 -19.50
CA LEU A 305 38.77 -28.08 -20.33
C LEU A 305 39.72 -27.65 -21.47
N GLY A 306 39.86 -26.36 -21.71
CA GLY A 306 40.84 -25.80 -22.63
C GLY A 306 40.58 -25.99 -24.14
N TYR A 307 39.60 -26.78 -24.55
CA TYR A 307 39.21 -26.97 -25.94
C TYR A 307 38.04 -26.10 -26.38
N ASN A 308 37.87 -25.92 -27.69
CA ASN A 308 36.73 -25.16 -28.21
C ASN A 308 35.42 -25.92 -28.01
N ARG A 309 34.51 -25.37 -27.24
CA ARG A 309 33.19 -25.89 -27.00
C ARG A 309 32.15 -24.83 -27.25
N ALA A 310 31.04 -25.21 -27.89
CA ALA A 310 29.91 -24.33 -28.06
C ALA A 310 29.25 -24.06 -26.69
N HIS A 311 29.20 -22.78 -26.31
CA HIS A 311 28.44 -22.33 -25.15
C HIS A 311 26.96 -22.27 -25.51
N LYS A 312 26.15 -23.06 -24.84
CA LYS A 312 24.73 -23.31 -25.17
C LYS A 312 23.77 -22.27 -24.60
N GLY A 313 24.26 -21.32 -23.85
CA GLY A 313 23.50 -20.27 -23.16
C GLY A 313 24.30 -18.98 -22.99
N VAL A 314 23.87 -18.12 -22.11
CA VAL A 314 24.55 -16.91 -21.65
C VAL A 314 24.78 -17.03 -20.16
N ASP A 315 25.98 -16.65 -19.70
CA ASP A 315 26.29 -16.65 -18.28
C ASP A 315 26.14 -15.24 -17.71
N PHE A 316 25.34 -15.12 -16.66
CA PHE A 316 25.10 -13.90 -15.90
C PHE A 316 25.82 -13.98 -14.55
N GLY A 317 26.87 -13.19 -14.37
CA GLY A 317 27.60 -13.09 -13.10
C GLY A 317 26.78 -12.38 -12.04
N ALA A 318 26.50 -13.08 -10.94
CA ALA A 318 25.76 -12.55 -9.79
C ALA A 318 26.20 -13.29 -8.51
N GLY A 319 26.07 -12.65 -7.37
CA GLY A 319 26.41 -13.25 -6.08
C GLY A 319 25.55 -14.50 -5.77
N GLN A 320 26.12 -15.45 -5.01
CA GLN A 320 25.37 -16.61 -4.56
C GLN A 320 24.13 -16.17 -3.73
N GLY A 321 22.98 -16.77 -4.03
CA GLY A 321 21.72 -16.43 -3.37
C GLY A 321 20.94 -15.28 -4.01
N THR A 322 21.47 -14.62 -5.06
CA THR A 322 20.71 -13.64 -5.84
C THR A 322 19.47 -14.30 -6.46
N PRO A 323 18.29 -13.68 -6.38
CA PRO A 323 17.06 -14.22 -6.97
C PRO A 323 17.17 -14.42 -8.48
N ILE A 324 16.70 -15.58 -8.96
CA ILE A 324 16.52 -15.90 -10.37
C ILE A 324 15.03 -15.80 -10.68
N LEU A 325 14.69 -15.05 -11.71
CA LEU A 325 13.32 -14.76 -12.13
C LEU A 325 12.89 -15.66 -13.27
N ALA A 326 11.63 -16.10 -13.31
CA ALA A 326 11.06 -16.72 -14.50
C ALA A 326 11.08 -15.74 -15.67
N ALA A 327 11.69 -16.14 -16.78
CA ALA A 327 11.81 -15.26 -17.94
C ALA A 327 10.47 -14.96 -18.64
N GLY A 328 9.46 -15.80 -18.46
CA GLY A 328 8.12 -15.65 -19.00
C GLY A 328 7.10 -16.44 -18.19
N ASP A 329 5.82 -16.19 -18.45
CA ASP A 329 4.74 -17.03 -17.96
C ASP A 329 4.88 -18.44 -18.50
N GLY A 330 4.64 -19.47 -17.68
CA GLY A 330 4.81 -20.83 -18.15
C GLY A 330 4.60 -21.90 -17.10
N VAL A 331 4.99 -23.13 -17.48
CA VAL A 331 4.93 -24.32 -16.63
C VAL A 331 6.33 -24.89 -16.48
N VAL A 332 6.73 -25.19 -15.26
CA VAL A 332 7.99 -25.85 -14.95
C VAL A 332 7.96 -27.27 -15.51
N LEU A 333 8.86 -27.57 -16.45
CA LEU A 333 9.03 -28.92 -17.00
C LEU A 333 9.93 -29.77 -16.12
N GLU A 334 11.03 -29.18 -15.67
CA GLU A 334 12.09 -29.86 -14.93
C GLU A 334 12.57 -28.96 -13.78
N ALA A 335 12.69 -29.55 -12.60
CA ALA A 335 13.37 -28.99 -11.44
C ALA A 335 14.14 -30.13 -10.76
N ARG A 336 15.38 -30.36 -11.19
CA ARG A 336 16.16 -31.53 -10.78
C ARG A 336 17.67 -31.28 -10.88
N ARG A 337 18.46 -32.11 -10.29
CA ARG A 337 19.91 -32.13 -10.55
C ARG A 337 20.17 -32.77 -11.90
N TRP A 338 21.01 -32.14 -12.75
CA TRP A 338 21.30 -32.67 -14.08
C TRP A 338 22.75 -32.47 -14.49
N SER A 339 23.56 -33.57 -14.45
CA SER A 339 24.94 -33.60 -14.94
C SER A 339 25.76 -32.35 -14.64
N GLY A 340 26.50 -31.81 -15.61
CA GLY A 340 27.30 -30.57 -15.47
C GLY A 340 26.53 -29.30 -15.19
N TYR A 341 25.22 -29.26 -15.41
CA TYR A 341 24.37 -28.09 -15.08
C TYR A 341 24.12 -27.92 -13.58
N GLY A 342 24.40 -28.95 -12.75
CA GLY A 342 24.08 -28.89 -11.34
C GLY A 342 22.59 -28.95 -11.07
N ASN A 343 22.07 -28.07 -10.21
CA ASN A 343 20.64 -27.92 -10.05
C ASN A 343 20.10 -27.15 -11.25
N TRP A 344 19.10 -27.73 -11.91
CA TRP A 344 18.57 -27.34 -13.19
C TRP A 344 17.08 -27.06 -13.11
N LEU A 345 16.63 -25.98 -13.72
CA LEU A 345 15.24 -25.62 -13.89
C LEU A 345 14.95 -25.40 -15.38
N ARG A 346 13.86 -25.96 -15.90
CA ARG A 346 13.38 -25.67 -17.26
C ARG A 346 11.91 -25.30 -17.22
N ILE A 347 11.57 -24.21 -17.88
CA ILE A 347 10.21 -23.67 -17.94
C ILE A 347 9.78 -23.66 -19.41
N ARG A 348 8.58 -24.20 -19.67
CA ARG A 348 7.90 -24.09 -20.97
C ARG A 348 7.00 -22.89 -20.98
N HIS A 349 7.14 -22.10 -22.02
CA HIS A 349 6.31 -20.93 -22.32
C HIS A 349 5.38 -21.18 -23.51
N ALA A 350 4.50 -20.23 -23.85
CA ALA A 350 3.67 -20.32 -25.05
C ALA A 350 4.52 -20.35 -26.35
N GLY A 351 3.93 -20.81 -27.45
CA GLY A 351 4.55 -20.74 -28.78
C GLY A 351 5.83 -21.53 -28.94
N LYS A 352 5.98 -22.67 -28.25
CA LYS A 352 7.14 -23.59 -28.35
C LYS A 352 8.47 -23.02 -27.86
N TRP A 353 8.42 -22.05 -26.94
CA TRP A 353 9.58 -21.49 -26.27
C TRP A 353 9.81 -22.18 -24.92
N ASP A 354 11.06 -22.53 -24.64
CA ASP A 354 11.47 -22.95 -23.28
C ASP A 354 12.64 -22.10 -22.80
N THR A 355 12.75 -21.93 -21.48
CA THR A 355 13.93 -21.35 -20.84
C THR A 355 14.53 -22.30 -19.84
N GLY A 356 15.85 -22.27 -19.70
CA GLY A 356 16.60 -23.11 -18.80
C GLY A 356 17.55 -22.30 -17.93
N TYR A 357 17.68 -22.76 -16.71
CA TYR A 357 18.45 -22.11 -15.64
C TYR A 357 19.32 -23.15 -14.97
N ALA A 358 20.61 -22.89 -14.88
CA ALA A 358 21.58 -23.82 -14.31
C ALA A 358 22.41 -23.20 -13.19
N HIS A 359 23.20 -24.07 -12.56
CA HIS A 359 24.10 -23.77 -11.45
C HIS A 359 23.38 -23.20 -10.21
N ILE A 360 22.08 -23.46 -10.09
CA ILE A 360 21.17 -23.02 -9.03
C ILE A 360 21.67 -23.50 -7.66
N SER A 361 21.63 -22.65 -6.63
CA SER A 361 21.89 -23.05 -5.24
C SER A 361 20.69 -23.79 -4.64
N ARG A 362 19.49 -23.22 -4.79
CA ARG A 362 18.21 -23.80 -4.35
C ARG A 362 17.06 -23.27 -5.19
N TYR A 363 15.97 -24.02 -5.25
CA TYR A 363 14.71 -23.57 -5.84
C TYR A 363 13.96 -22.68 -4.86
N ALA A 364 13.10 -21.80 -5.37
CA ALA A 364 12.18 -21.05 -4.53
C ALA A 364 11.09 -21.99 -3.95
N PRO A 365 10.49 -21.64 -2.81
CA PRO A 365 9.41 -22.45 -2.21
C PRO A 365 8.28 -22.73 -3.21
N GLY A 366 7.80 -23.98 -3.27
CA GLY A 366 6.72 -24.41 -4.14
C GLY A 366 7.11 -24.63 -5.61
N ILE A 367 8.35 -24.39 -6.04
CA ILE A 367 8.81 -24.62 -7.42
C ILE A 367 9.23 -26.08 -7.61
N ARG A 368 8.47 -26.79 -8.45
CA ARG A 368 8.67 -28.20 -8.85
C ARG A 368 8.12 -28.42 -10.27
N ALA A 369 8.43 -29.55 -10.87
CA ALA A 369 7.81 -29.93 -12.15
C ALA A 369 6.27 -29.87 -12.05
N GLY A 370 5.62 -29.27 -13.05
CA GLY A 370 4.18 -28.98 -13.07
C GLY A 370 3.77 -27.67 -12.43
N SER A 371 4.65 -26.94 -11.73
CA SER A 371 4.31 -25.63 -11.16
C SER A 371 4.08 -24.61 -12.27
N HIS A 372 2.98 -23.85 -12.17
CA HIS A 372 2.76 -22.66 -12.98
C HIS A 372 3.55 -21.50 -12.41
N VAL A 373 4.22 -20.75 -13.27
CA VAL A 373 5.04 -19.59 -12.91
C VAL A 373 4.71 -18.42 -13.81
N ARG A 374 4.95 -17.20 -13.28
CA ARG A 374 4.73 -15.95 -13.98
C ARG A 374 6.06 -15.27 -14.30
N GLN A 375 6.07 -14.49 -15.36
CA GLN A 375 7.22 -13.65 -15.69
C GLN A 375 7.59 -12.74 -14.51
N GLY A 376 8.88 -12.75 -14.13
CA GLY A 376 9.38 -11.98 -12.99
C GLY A 376 9.15 -12.63 -11.63
N GLN A 377 8.50 -13.80 -11.54
CA GLN A 377 8.41 -14.55 -10.30
C GLN A 377 9.78 -15.14 -9.94
N VAL A 378 10.17 -15.06 -8.66
CA VAL A 378 11.37 -15.75 -8.17
C VAL A 378 11.15 -17.26 -8.23
N VAL A 379 11.98 -17.97 -9.01
CA VAL A 379 11.88 -19.40 -9.22
C VAL A 379 13.05 -20.17 -8.62
N ALA A 380 14.19 -19.51 -8.44
CA ALA A 380 15.40 -20.12 -7.90
C ALA A 380 16.38 -19.04 -7.40
N TYR A 381 17.54 -19.47 -6.96
CA TYR A 381 18.60 -18.57 -6.49
C TYR A 381 19.95 -18.96 -7.10
N VAL A 382 20.74 -17.97 -7.46
CA VAL A 382 22.09 -18.15 -8.05
C VAL A 382 22.96 -18.98 -7.14
N GLY A 383 23.72 -19.88 -7.73
CA GLY A 383 24.68 -20.75 -7.06
C GLY A 383 25.91 -21.04 -7.93
N SER A 384 26.60 -22.12 -7.58
CA SER A 384 27.77 -22.61 -8.30
C SER A 384 27.77 -24.16 -8.32
N THR A 385 26.57 -24.77 -8.45
CA THR A 385 26.42 -26.23 -8.46
C THR A 385 26.78 -26.79 -9.84
N GLY A 386 27.25 -28.04 -9.89
CA GLY A 386 27.67 -28.69 -11.13
C GLY A 386 29.05 -28.22 -11.62
N MET A 387 29.23 -28.12 -12.94
CA MET A 387 30.49 -27.71 -13.58
C MET A 387 30.54 -26.17 -13.68
N SER A 388 30.88 -25.50 -12.59
CA SER A 388 30.93 -24.05 -12.47
C SER A 388 32.23 -23.63 -11.81
N THR A 389 32.79 -22.50 -12.24
CA THR A 389 34.02 -21.90 -11.69
C THR A 389 33.74 -20.87 -10.60
N GLY A 390 32.51 -20.48 -10.39
CA GLY A 390 32.08 -19.48 -9.40
C GLY A 390 30.59 -19.15 -9.53
N PRO A 391 30.01 -18.37 -8.60
CA PRO A 391 28.59 -18.04 -8.61
C PRO A 391 28.18 -17.30 -9.89
N HIS A 392 27.24 -17.89 -10.64
CA HIS A 392 26.61 -17.28 -11.83
C HIS A 392 25.33 -18.03 -12.20
N LEU A 393 24.48 -17.43 -12.99
CA LEU A 393 23.39 -18.10 -13.68
C LEU A 393 23.83 -18.43 -15.09
N HIS A 394 23.77 -19.73 -15.48
CA HIS A 394 23.79 -20.13 -16.88
C HIS A 394 22.34 -20.18 -17.38
N TYR A 395 22.04 -19.36 -18.39
CA TYR A 395 20.71 -19.17 -18.94
C TYR A 395 20.61 -19.60 -20.38
N GLU A 396 19.68 -20.49 -20.70
CA GLU A 396 19.43 -21.00 -22.04
C GLU A 396 18.03 -20.64 -22.53
N VAL A 397 17.86 -20.44 -23.83
CA VAL A 397 16.56 -20.23 -24.49
C VAL A 397 16.46 -21.24 -25.64
N TRP A 398 15.28 -21.87 -25.77
CA TRP A 398 14.97 -22.76 -26.87
C TRP A 398 13.76 -22.25 -27.64
N LEU A 399 13.80 -22.46 -28.96
CA LEU A 399 12.68 -22.30 -29.87
C LEU A 399 12.52 -23.60 -30.65
N ASN A 400 11.33 -24.22 -30.63
CA ASN A 400 11.07 -25.50 -31.26
C ASN A 400 12.07 -26.63 -30.86
N GLY A 401 12.50 -26.64 -29.60
CA GLY A 401 13.46 -27.61 -29.09
C GLY A 401 14.92 -27.35 -29.46
N GLN A 402 15.23 -26.31 -30.24
CA GLN A 402 16.61 -25.90 -30.59
C GLN A 402 17.06 -24.71 -29.74
N ARG A 403 18.30 -24.75 -29.27
CA ARG A 403 18.89 -23.64 -28.52
C ARG A 403 19.16 -22.45 -29.43
N VAL A 404 18.74 -21.28 -28.98
CA VAL A 404 18.96 -20.02 -29.65
C VAL A 404 19.73 -19.07 -28.75
N ASN A 405 20.40 -18.07 -29.31
CA ASN A 405 21.11 -17.07 -28.52
C ASN A 405 20.12 -16.26 -27.66
N PRO A 406 20.18 -16.35 -26.32
CA PRO A 406 19.25 -15.66 -25.44
C PRO A 406 19.16 -14.14 -25.65
N ILE A 407 20.26 -13.50 -26.01
CA ILE A 407 20.33 -12.05 -26.22
C ILE A 407 19.91 -11.67 -27.66
N GLY A 408 20.27 -12.49 -28.64
CA GLY A 408 19.99 -12.23 -30.07
C GLY A 408 18.71 -12.83 -30.60
N ALA A 409 18.01 -13.67 -29.83
CA ALA A 409 16.78 -14.31 -30.29
C ALA A 409 15.70 -13.27 -30.59
N LYS A 410 15.06 -13.42 -31.76
CA LYS A 410 13.85 -12.66 -32.11
C LYS A 410 12.67 -13.24 -31.34
N VAL A 411 12.69 -13.00 -30.04
CA VAL A 411 11.60 -13.39 -29.14
C VAL A 411 10.34 -12.60 -29.54
N PRO A 412 9.15 -13.22 -29.61
CA PRO A 412 7.93 -12.51 -29.89
C PRO A 412 7.80 -11.29 -28.96
N GLN A 413 7.44 -10.19 -29.53
CA GLN A 413 7.14 -9.00 -28.73
C GLN A 413 5.80 -9.24 -28.02
N GLY A 414 5.58 -8.63 -26.85
CA GLY A 414 4.38 -8.85 -26.04
C GLY A 414 3.07 -8.83 -26.84
N THR A 415 2.05 -9.43 -26.27
CA THR A 415 0.71 -9.54 -26.88
C THR A 415 0.24 -8.19 -27.42
N ILE A 416 -0.29 -8.20 -28.66
CA ILE A 416 -0.94 -7.02 -29.23
C ILE A 416 -2.44 -7.19 -29.05
N LEU A 417 -3.09 -6.18 -28.50
CA LEU A 417 -4.54 -6.15 -28.33
C LEU A 417 -5.23 -6.16 -29.70
N SER A 418 -6.34 -6.88 -29.82
CA SER A 418 -7.11 -6.99 -31.05
C SER A 418 -8.61 -6.98 -30.79
N GLY A 419 -9.42 -6.77 -31.84
CA GLY A 419 -10.87 -6.81 -31.71
C GLY A 419 -11.44 -5.89 -30.63
N GLY A 420 -12.34 -6.41 -29.82
CA GLY A 420 -13.02 -5.67 -28.74
C GLY A 420 -12.08 -5.17 -27.65
N GLU A 421 -10.99 -5.91 -27.32
CA GLU A 421 -10.00 -5.45 -26.34
C GLU A 421 -9.26 -4.20 -26.84
N LEU A 422 -8.89 -4.16 -28.12
CA LEU A 422 -8.23 -2.99 -28.72
C LEU A 422 -9.17 -1.77 -28.76
N ALA A 423 -10.47 -1.98 -29.03
CA ALA A 423 -11.45 -0.90 -29.02
C ALA A 423 -11.62 -0.32 -27.59
N ALA A 424 -11.74 -1.17 -26.57
CA ALA A 424 -11.83 -0.76 -25.19
C ALA A 424 -10.55 -0.04 -24.71
N PHE A 425 -9.38 -0.56 -25.08
CA PHE A 425 -8.09 0.10 -24.81
C PHE A 425 -8.02 1.50 -25.44
N ARG A 426 -8.43 1.65 -26.70
CA ARG A 426 -8.43 2.95 -27.38
C ARG A 426 -9.36 3.95 -26.70
N ALA A 427 -10.50 3.52 -26.19
CA ALA A 427 -11.41 4.36 -25.43
C ALA A 427 -10.75 4.84 -24.10
N LYS A 428 -10.14 3.93 -23.34
CA LYS A 428 -9.39 4.28 -22.11
C LYS A 428 -8.24 5.22 -22.42
N LYS A 429 -7.44 4.92 -23.45
CA LYS A 429 -6.35 5.78 -23.92
C LYS A 429 -6.84 7.19 -24.24
N ALA A 430 -7.94 7.32 -25.02
CA ALA A 430 -8.49 8.63 -25.39
C ALA A 430 -8.98 9.42 -24.16
N ARG A 431 -9.47 8.75 -23.10
CA ARG A 431 -9.80 9.39 -21.81
C ARG A 431 -8.55 9.98 -21.16
N ILE A 432 -7.49 9.18 -21.03
CA ILE A 432 -6.22 9.61 -20.44
C ILE A 432 -5.59 10.75 -21.26
N ASP A 433 -5.55 10.64 -22.58
CA ASP A 433 -4.99 11.69 -23.45
C ASP A 433 -5.74 13.03 -23.30
N ARG A 434 -7.06 12.99 -23.10
CA ARG A 434 -7.85 14.21 -22.81
C ARG A 434 -7.50 14.82 -21.45
N MET A 435 -7.32 13.99 -20.43
CA MET A 435 -6.88 14.47 -19.10
C MET A 435 -5.52 15.15 -19.19
N LEU A 436 -4.58 14.59 -19.93
CA LEU A 436 -3.25 15.16 -20.15
C LEU A 436 -3.30 16.48 -20.93
N ALA A 437 -4.17 16.58 -21.93
CA ALA A 437 -4.35 17.79 -22.73
C ALA A 437 -4.98 18.94 -21.94
N ASN A 438 -5.85 18.65 -20.96
CA ASN A 438 -6.50 19.63 -20.12
C ASN A 438 -5.60 20.17 -18.98
N GLY A 439 -4.30 19.86 -18.99
CA GLY A 439 -3.31 20.43 -18.08
C GLY A 439 -3.34 19.88 -16.66
N GLY A 440 -3.94 18.71 -16.43
CA GLY A 440 -3.90 18.05 -15.13
C GLY A 440 -4.66 18.78 -14.01
N GLY A 441 -5.70 19.53 -14.34
CA GLY A 441 -6.66 20.03 -13.38
C GLY A 441 -7.37 18.85 -12.69
N GLU A 442 -7.64 18.96 -11.41
CA GLU A 442 -8.43 17.99 -10.64
C GLU A 442 -9.76 17.75 -11.34
N ILE A 443 -9.93 16.57 -11.91
CA ILE A 443 -11.23 16.15 -12.46
C ILE A 443 -11.88 15.29 -11.39
N GLU A 444 -12.80 15.91 -10.66
CA GLU A 444 -13.73 15.22 -9.79
C GLU A 444 -14.52 14.20 -10.62
N GLN A 445 -14.44 12.92 -10.27
CA GLN A 445 -15.29 11.89 -10.89
C GLN A 445 -16.71 12.05 -10.33
N THR A 446 -17.47 12.99 -10.87
CA THR A 446 -18.92 13.03 -10.65
C THR A 446 -19.61 12.14 -11.67
N ASP A 447 -19.57 10.84 -11.47
CA ASP A 447 -20.51 9.88 -12.04
C ASP A 447 -21.54 9.46 -10.96
N THR A 448 -22.21 10.42 -10.38
CA THR A 448 -23.50 10.20 -9.74
C THR A 448 -24.51 11.07 -10.49
N PRO A 449 -25.58 10.49 -11.07
CA PRO A 449 -26.61 11.31 -11.71
C PRO A 449 -27.23 12.21 -10.65
N LYS A 450 -27.07 13.52 -10.78
CA LYS A 450 -27.81 14.50 -10.00
C LYS A 450 -29.30 14.21 -10.20
N LEU A 451 -29.94 13.66 -9.18
CA LEU A 451 -31.39 13.71 -9.07
C LEU A 451 -31.77 15.20 -9.06
N ALA A 452 -32.41 15.62 -10.13
CA ALA A 452 -32.97 16.95 -10.26
C ALA A 452 -33.97 17.14 -9.12
N LEU A 453 -33.63 17.95 -8.14
CA LEU A 453 -34.63 18.54 -7.25
C LEU A 453 -35.50 19.44 -8.11
N ALA A 454 -36.71 18.93 -8.42
CA ALA A 454 -37.75 19.74 -9.05
C ALA A 454 -38.05 20.94 -8.16
N GLU A 455 -37.99 22.11 -8.80
CA GLU A 455 -38.50 23.36 -8.27
C GLU A 455 -39.93 23.17 -7.76
N LEU A 456 -40.13 23.35 -6.46
CA LEU A 456 -41.42 23.68 -5.91
C LEU A 456 -41.38 25.18 -5.63
N GLY A 457 -41.70 25.96 -6.68
CA GLY A 457 -42.09 27.33 -6.51
C GLY A 457 -43.45 27.38 -5.83
N GLY A 458 -43.52 28.14 -4.76
CA GLY A 458 -44.75 28.49 -4.05
C GLY A 458 -44.51 29.80 -3.32
N SER A 459 -44.72 30.90 -4.04
CA SER A 459 -44.86 32.23 -3.48
C SER A 459 -46.13 32.27 -2.62
N ASP A 460 -46.04 32.70 -1.37
CA ASP A 460 -47.08 33.40 -0.66
C ASP A 460 -46.46 34.19 0.50
N GLU A 461 -46.28 35.48 0.28
CA GLU A 461 -46.10 36.47 1.33
C GLU A 461 -47.47 36.88 1.92
N PRO A 462 -47.64 36.88 3.23
CA PRO A 462 -48.73 37.63 3.82
C PRO A 462 -48.31 39.05 4.15
N ARG A 463 -48.94 40.04 3.49
CA ARG A 463 -48.90 41.45 3.88
C ARG A 463 -49.64 41.62 5.20
N LEU A 464 -48.91 42.14 6.19
CA LEU A 464 -49.47 42.69 7.41
C LEU A 464 -49.98 44.12 7.16
N ARG A 465 -51.23 44.36 7.51
CA ARG A 465 -51.76 45.63 7.94
C ARG A 465 -51.74 45.72 9.44
#